data_3cef458c8087039ec5b52d7849d07187
#
_entry.id   3cef458c8087039ec5b52d7849d07187
#
_cell.length_a   1.000
_cell.length_b   1.000
_cell.length_c   1.000
_cell.angle_alpha   90.00
_cell.angle_beta   90.00
_cell.angle_gamma   90.00
#
_symmetry.space_group_name_H-M   'P 1'
#
loop_
_entity.id
_entity.type
_entity.pdbx_description
1 polymer ?
#
loop_
_entity_poly.entity_id
_entity_poly.type
_entity_poly.pdbx_seq_one_letter_code
_entity_poly.pdbx_strand_id
1 'polypeptide(L)'
;MTDVTSAKTARRSHHWRRDVTELAALFTAVAVADAIANLIGHQPDGPYLLIASAVALAATAAFHTWWARRHSHAPPPTRTDLIPECDSVSHRTDAAATALVTTPATTGPALSPENAVLWRMRTTVRDIPGSLAALCVALARHRVDILTLQTHPLAEGTVDEFLLRAPAPLQAQQLSRAISAAGGSSTWIERADAHDLVDAPTRILGLATRTALDAAELPLALRQLLGRCTIHSLPAVSLTGRTTGGTAPVEGVLEETAMRLRDPSGGAITVERPYLPFTPTEFARARALVELDARLGPRMPRSEQVLTLPEGNEITVRRADRNDLEEARAMHDRCSEQTLRLRYHGPVRDADRYLDHLLSPRFGRTLAVQTASGRLVALGHLLWDGDETEVALLVEDEWQRRGIGSELLGRLVTLAIEAGCESVYAVTQASNTGMVAAMRALSLPLDYQIEEGTLVITARLDATPVRSLPPYEQAGR
;
A
#
# COMPACT_ATOMS: atom_id res chain seq x y z
N MET A 1 27.93 54.16 -10.87
CA MET A 1 29.03 53.29 -10.41
C MET A 1 28.40 52.21 -9.58
N THR A 2 28.62 50.97 -10.04
CA THR A 2 28.58 49.69 -9.33
C THR A 2 27.22 49.17 -8.89
N ASP A 3 26.77 47.99 -9.16
CA ASP A 3 27.43 46.80 -9.65
C ASP A 3 26.36 45.82 -10.18
N VAL A 4 26.62 45.29 -11.36
CA VAL A 4 25.88 44.18 -11.98
C VAL A 4 26.72 42.95 -11.78
N THR A 5 26.35 42.10 -10.80
CA THR A 5 26.88 40.72 -10.74
C THR A 5 26.14 39.93 -9.67
N SER A 6 25.07 39.22 -10.02
CA SER A 6 24.71 37.91 -9.41
C SER A 6 23.45 37.33 -10.05
N ALA A 7 23.56 36.76 -11.23
CA ALA A 7 22.54 35.88 -11.79
C ALA A 7 23.15 34.90 -12.80
N LYS A 8 24.05 34.04 -12.34
CA LYS A 8 24.60 33.00 -13.24
C LYS A 8 25.15 31.79 -12.50
N THR A 9 24.31 31.13 -11.67
CA THR A 9 24.76 29.87 -11.01
C THR A 9 23.65 28.82 -10.76
N ALA A 10 22.51 28.88 -11.45
CA ALA A 10 21.44 27.91 -11.21
C ALA A 10 21.10 26.99 -12.40
N ARG A 11 21.98 26.77 -13.36
CA ARG A 11 21.69 25.93 -14.55
C ARG A 11 22.71 24.82 -14.84
N ARG A 12 23.48 24.35 -13.86
CA ARG A 12 24.54 23.31 -14.11
C ARG A 12 24.33 21.95 -13.45
N SER A 13 23.23 21.68 -12.74
CA SER A 13 23.11 20.44 -11.94
C SER A 13 22.36 19.28 -12.61
N HIS A 14 21.75 19.45 -13.79
CA HIS A 14 20.97 18.39 -14.45
C HIS A 14 21.76 17.60 -15.51
N HIS A 15 22.79 18.16 -16.12
CA HIS A 15 23.61 17.44 -17.11
C HIS A 15 24.52 16.38 -16.48
N TRP A 16 25.14 16.67 -15.35
CA TRP A 16 26.10 15.79 -14.70
C TRP A 16 25.54 14.42 -14.28
N ARG A 17 24.28 14.34 -13.83
CA ARG A 17 23.66 13.06 -13.47
C ARG A 17 23.41 12.16 -14.68
N ARG A 18 23.10 12.74 -15.81
CA ARG A 18 22.90 11.99 -17.07
C ARG A 18 24.23 11.49 -17.61
N ASP A 19 25.26 12.31 -17.56
CA ASP A 19 26.62 11.94 -17.99
C ASP A 19 27.21 10.82 -17.10
N VAL A 20 26.92 10.83 -15.79
CA VAL A 20 27.37 9.78 -14.86
C VAL A 20 26.64 8.46 -15.10
N THR A 21 25.34 8.48 -15.42
CA THR A 21 24.60 7.24 -15.74
C THR A 21 25.01 6.67 -17.09
N GLU A 22 25.33 7.49 -18.07
CA GLU A 22 25.85 7.05 -19.37
C GLU A 22 27.28 6.48 -19.22
N LEU A 23 28.12 7.09 -18.39
CA LEU A 23 29.46 6.58 -18.07
C LEU A 23 29.39 5.24 -17.30
N ALA A 24 28.50 5.12 -16.31
CA ALA A 24 28.31 3.89 -15.54
C ALA A 24 27.81 2.73 -16.44
N ALA A 25 26.91 3.01 -17.37
CA ALA A 25 26.45 2.04 -18.34
C ALA A 25 27.58 1.58 -19.28
N LEU A 26 28.45 2.51 -19.70
CA LEU A 26 29.62 2.20 -20.53
C LEU A 26 30.63 1.31 -19.78
N PHE A 27 30.94 1.64 -18.52
CA PHE A 27 31.85 0.84 -17.68
C PHE A 27 31.28 -0.56 -17.40
N THR A 28 29.97 -0.67 -17.19
CA THR A 28 29.31 -1.97 -16.98
C THR A 28 29.38 -2.82 -18.24
N ALA A 29 29.17 -2.23 -19.41
CA ALA A 29 29.29 -2.93 -20.70
C ALA A 29 30.72 -3.41 -20.96
N VAL A 30 31.73 -2.61 -20.64
CA VAL A 30 33.15 -2.98 -20.75
C VAL A 30 33.51 -4.11 -19.79
N ALA A 31 33.05 -4.05 -18.54
CA ALA A 31 33.31 -5.09 -17.55
C ALA A 31 32.65 -6.44 -17.90
N VAL A 32 31.45 -6.41 -18.47
CA VAL A 32 30.77 -7.61 -18.99
C VAL A 32 31.52 -8.19 -20.21
N ALA A 33 31.99 -7.32 -21.10
CA ALA A 33 32.78 -7.76 -22.27
C ALA A 33 34.13 -8.38 -21.84
N ASP A 34 34.79 -7.82 -20.82
CA ASP A 34 36.06 -8.34 -20.26
C ASP A 34 35.85 -9.69 -19.55
N ALA A 35 34.73 -9.83 -18.80
CA ALA A 35 34.36 -11.08 -18.15
C ALA A 35 34.05 -12.19 -19.18
N ILE A 36 33.38 -11.87 -20.29
CA ILE A 36 33.12 -12.78 -21.38
C ILE A 36 34.42 -13.15 -22.12
N ALA A 37 35.30 -12.18 -22.35
CA ALA A 37 36.61 -12.41 -22.97
C ALA A 37 37.49 -13.33 -22.10
N ASN A 38 37.50 -13.18 -20.77
CA ASN A 38 38.17 -14.07 -19.84
C ASN A 38 37.59 -15.49 -19.77
N LEU A 39 36.29 -15.62 -19.99
CA LEU A 39 35.61 -16.93 -20.02
C LEU A 39 35.91 -17.74 -21.31
N ILE A 40 36.17 -17.04 -22.42
CA ILE A 40 36.41 -17.62 -23.77
C ILE A 40 37.92 -17.77 -24.06
N GLY A 41 38.78 -17.32 -23.21
CA GLY A 41 40.20 -17.03 -23.38
C GLY A 41 41.17 -18.17 -23.69
N HIS A 42 40.77 -19.27 -24.39
CA HIS A 42 41.72 -20.31 -24.83
C HIS A 42 41.39 -20.89 -26.25
N GLN A 43 40.68 -20.13 -27.08
CA GLN A 43 40.47 -20.53 -28.50
C GLN A 43 41.09 -19.53 -29.47
N PRO A 44 41.63 -19.99 -30.63
CA PRO A 44 42.35 -19.16 -31.61
C PRO A 44 41.50 -18.06 -32.28
N ASP A 45 40.19 -18.09 -32.11
CA ASP A 45 39.23 -17.14 -32.72
C ASP A 45 38.88 -15.94 -31.83
N GLY A 46 39.46 -15.83 -30.63
CA GLY A 46 39.20 -14.77 -29.64
C GLY A 46 39.32 -13.32 -30.17
N PRO A 47 40.35 -12.96 -30.96
CA PRO A 47 40.46 -11.62 -31.51
C PRO A 47 39.36 -11.21 -32.47
N TYR A 48 38.85 -12.16 -33.28
CA TYR A 48 37.72 -11.89 -34.22
C TYR A 48 36.40 -11.67 -33.51
N LEU A 49 36.13 -12.37 -32.42
CA LEU A 49 34.94 -12.19 -31.60
C LEU A 49 34.96 -10.83 -30.86
N LEU A 50 36.10 -10.37 -30.39
CA LEU A 50 36.24 -9.04 -29.76
C LEU A 50 36.00 -7.92 -30.78
N ILE A 51 36.52 -8.05 -32.00
CA ILE A 51 36.29 -7.08 -33.08
C ILE A 51 34.81 -7.08 -33.49
N ALA A 52 34.19 -8.23 -33.61
CA ALA A 52 32.76 -8.33 -33.92
C ALA A 52 31.86 -7.71 -32.84
N SER A 53 32.19 -7.92 -31.56
CA SER A 53 31.49 -7.30 -30.43
C SER A 53 31.66 -5.78 -30.38
N ALA A 54 32.86 -5.26 -30.67
CA ALA A 54 33.11 -3.83 -30.75
C ALA A 54 32.34 -3.17 -31.89
N VAL A 55 32.28 -3.82 -33.05
CA VAL A 55 31.49 -3.33 -34.19
C VAL A 55 29.98 -3.34 -33.88
N ALA A 56 29.47 -4.37 -33.23
CA ALA A 56 28.07 -4.46 -32.84
C ALA A 56 27.71 -3.36 -31.83
N LEU A 57 28.56 -3.09 -30.85
CA LEU A 57 28.36 -2.00 -29.87
C LEU A 57 28.38 -0.62 -30.55
N ALA A 58 29.33 -0.38 -31.47
CA ALA A 58 29.40 0.86 -32.23
C ALA A 58 28.15 1.05 -33.14
N ALA A 59 27.67 0.00 -33.75
CA ALA A 59 26.46 0.03 -34.58
C ALA A 59 25.20 0.32 -33.72
N THR A 60 25.11 -0.27 -32.52
CA THR A 60 24.01 -0.03 -31.57
C THR A 60 24.04 1.42 -31.06
N ALA A 61 25.21 1.95 -30.72
CA ALA A 61 25.35 3.34 -30.28
C ALA A 61 25.00 4.33 -31.40
N ALA A 62 25.45 4.06 -32.63
CA ALA A 62 25.10 4.85 -33.80
C ALA A 62 23.60 4.80 -34.12
N PHE A 63 22.96 3.63 -33.99
CA PHE A 63 21.52 3.48 -34.15
C PHE A 63 20.76 4.27 -33.07
N HIS A 64 21.16 4.19 -31.79
CA HIS A 64 20.52 4.93 -30.71
C HIS A 64 20.64 6.45 -30.86
N THR A 65 21.82 6.94 -31.28
CA THR A 65 22.02 8.38 -31.51
C THR A 65 21.23 8.86 -32.74
N TRP A 66 21.15 8.05 -33.81
CA TRP A 66 20.34 8.34 -34.97
C TRP A 66 18.83 8.32 -34.65
N TRP A 67 18.36 7.31 -33.88
CA TRP A 67 16.98 7.18 -33.42
C TRP A 67 16.58 8.36 -32.53
N ALA A 68 17.43 8.72 -31.53
CA ALA A 68 17.21 9.85 -30.64
C ALA A 68 17.10 11.18 -31.38
N ARG A 69 17.90 11.38 -32.43
CA ARG A 69 17.82 12.58 -33.28
C ARG A 69 16.58 12.63 -34.15
N ARG A 70 16.03 11.48 -34.52
CA ARG A 70 14.87 11.39 -35.41
C ARG A 70 13.53 11.42 -34.64
N HIS A 71 13.55 11.11 -33.36
CA HIS A 71 12.36 11.05 -32.50
C HIS A 71 12.45 12.00 -31.28
N SER A 72 13.32 13.03 -31.35
CA SER A 72 13.34 14.07 -30.35
C SER A 72 12.07 14.91 -30.46
N HIS A 73 11.03 14.53 -29.71
CA HIS A 73 9.94 15.44 -29.41
C HIS A 73 10.49 16.44 -28.39
N ALA A 74 10.84 17.65 -28.88
CA ALA A 74 11.12 18.76 -28.00
C ALA A 74 9.87 19.03 -27.14
N PRO A 75 9.98 19.18 -25.82
CA PRO A 75 8.87 19.63 -25.02
C PRO A 75 8.41 20.99 -25.54
N PRO A 76 7.10 21.28 -25.56
CA PRO A 76 6.60 22.56 -26.03
C PRO A 76 7.26 23.70 -25.25
N PRO A 77 7.66 24.80 -25.89
CA PRO A 77 8.32 25.91 -25.23
C PRO A 77 7.39 26.46 -24.14
N THR A 78 7.88 26.59 -22.95
CA THR A 78 7.24 27.31 -21.86
C THR A 78 7.08 28.77 -22.31
N ARG A 79 5.85 29.17 -22.50
CA ARG A 79 5.46 30.50 -22.90
C ARG A 79 5.64 31.45 -21.72
N THR A 80 6.82 32.00 -21.60
CA THR A 80 7.11 33.16 -20.76
C THR A 80 7.84 34.16 -21.65
N ASP A 81 7.31 35.35 -21.68
CA ASP A 81 7.80 36.53 -22.38
C ASP A 81 7.50 36.57 -23.87
N LEU A 82 6.38 37.20 -24.20
CA LEU A 82 6.24 38.18 -25.27
C LEU A 82 4.86 38.83 -25.11
N ILE A 83 4.85 40.00 -24.51
CA ILE A 83 3.78 41.02 -24.72
C ILE A 83 4.18 41.73 -26.01
N PRO A 84 3.38 41.71 -27.06
CA PRO A 84 3.47 42.73 -28.11
C PRO A 84 2.33 43.74 -27.90
N GLU A 85 2.76 44.96 -27.90
CA GLU A 85 1.96 46.18 -28.10
C GLU A 85 1.00 46.06 -29.27
N CYS A 86 -0.21 46.58 -29.07
CA CYS A 86 -1.22 46.77 -30.12
C CYS A 86 -0.74 47.72 -31.18
N ASP A 87 -0.78 47.30 -32.43
CA ASP A 87 -1.04 48.20 -33.55
C ASP A 87 -2.12 47.63 -34.45
N SER A 88 -3.07 48.53 -34.73
CA SER A 88 -4.29 48.34 -35.46
C SER A 88 -4.05 48.21 -36.96
N VAL A 89 -4.52 47.09 -37.57
CA VAL A 89 -4.94 47.15 -38.99
C VAL A 89 -6.14 46.22 -39.21
N SER A 90 -7.22 46.87 -39.64
CA SER A 90 -8.45 46.28 -40.15
C SER A 90 -8.24 45.53 -41.46
N HIS A 91 -8.75 44.30 -41.58
CA HIS A 91 -9.34 43.83 -42.83
C HIS A 91 -10.46 42.79 -42.60
N ARG A 92 -11.49 43.00 -43.36
CA ARG A 92 -12.83 42.45 -43.42
C ARG A 92 -12.82 41.09 -44.14
N THR A 93 -13.89 40.28 -43.86
CA THR A 93 -14.37 39.05 -44.53
C THR A 93 -13.81 37.76 -43.95
N ASP A 94 -14.59 36.76 -43.46
CA ASP A 94 -15.88 36.21 -43.88
C ASP A 94 -16.59 35.56 -42.70
N ALA A 95 -17.88 35.78 -42.61
CA ALA A 95 -18.78 35.18 -41.67
C ALA A 95 -19.24 33.82 -42.20
N ALA A 96 -18.90 32.71 -41.50
CA ALA A 96 -19.69 31.48 -41.45
C ALA A 96 -18.87 30.31 -40.89
N ALA A 97 -18.32 30.40 -39.65
CA ALA A 97 -17.89 29.21 -38.87
C ALA A 97 -17.49 29.57 -37.42
N THR A 98 -18.21 30.51 -36.77
CA THR A 98 -17.86 30.84 -35.38
C THR A 98 -19.13 31.07 -34.56
N ALA A 99 -19.81 29.97 -34.31
CA ALA A 99 -20.92 29.94 -33.35
C ALA A 99 -20.81 28.77 -32.40
N LEU A 100 -19.61 28.53 -31.85
CA LEU A 100 -19.44 27.65 -30.68
C LEU A 100 -18.09 28.04 -30.03
N VAL A 101 -18.19 28.68 -28.90
CA VAL A 101 -17.14 29.10 -27.95
C VAL A 101 -16.95 30.62 -27.88
N THR A 102 -17.91 31.30 -27.29
CA THR A 102 -17.62 32.53 -26.58
C THR A 102 -18.62 32.69 -25.44
N THR A 103 -18.44 31.88 -24.39
CA THR A 103 -18.88 32.32 -23.06
C THR A 103 -17.59 32.73 -22.35
N PRO A 104 -17.44 33.98 -21.88
CA PRO A 104 -16.29 34.37 -21.09
C PRO A 104 -16.26 33.48 -19.86
N ALA A 105 -15.17 32.77 -19.67
CA ALA A 105 -14.89 32.10 -18.40
C ALA A 105 -14.92 33.23 -17.35
N THR A 106 -16.00 33.29 -16.58
CA THR A 106 -16.07 34.10 -15.37
C THR A 106 -15.03 33.51 -14.46
N THR A 107 -13.88 34.17 -14.39
CA THR A 107 -12.83 33.87 -13.43
C THR A 107 -13.38 34.19 -12.04
N GLY A 108 -14.20 33.29 -11.49
CA GLY A 108 -14.57 33.34 -10.07
C GLY A 108 -13.30 33.17 -9.24
N PRO A 109 -13.23 33.75 -8.04
CA PRO A 109 -12.08 33.57 -7.17
C PRO A 109 -11.81 32.09 -7.00
N ALA A 110 -10.54 31.70 -7.14
CA ALA A 110 -10.08 30.32 -6.86
C ALA A 110 -10.59 29.94 -5.47
N LEU A 111 -11.09 28.71 -5.35
CA LEU A 111 -11.55 28.19 -4.07
C LEU A 111 -10.40 28.29 -3.06
N SER A 112 -10.61 29.04 -1.97
CA SER A 112 -9.65 29.09 -0.87
C SER A 112 -9.52 27.69 -0.30
N PRO A 113 -8.28 27.19 -0.02
CA PRO A 113 -8.04 25.84 0.49
C PRO A 113 -8.86 25.50 1.74
N GLU A 114 -9.17 26.50 2.56
CA GLU A 114 -9.91 26.37 3.83
C GLU A 114 -11.39 26.00 3.66
N ASN A 115 -11.98 26.21 2.49
CA ASN A 115 -13.38 25.93 2.19
C ASN A 115 -13.58 24.88 1.10
N ALA A 116 -12.56 24.09 0.82
CA ALA A 116 -12.59 23.06 -0.20
C ALA A 116 -12.52 21.65 0.41
N VAL A 117 -13.23 20.73 -0.20
CA VAL A 117 -13.30 19.33 0.21
C VAL A 117 -12.83 18.47 -0.94
N LEU A 118 -12.09 17.40 -0.62
CA LEU A 118 -11.62 16.42 -1.58
C LEU A 118 -12.63 15.28 -1.71
N TRP A 119 -12.84 14.83 -2.96
CA TRP A 119 -13.70 13.70 -3.30
C TRP A 119 -13.00 12.80 -4.30
N ARG A 120 -13.13 11.49 -4.09
CA ARG A 120 -12.89 10.48 -5.13
C ARG A 120 -14.20 10.17 -5.79
N MET A 121 -14.21 10.14 -7.10
CA MET A 121 -15.38 9.81 -7.89
C MET A 121 -14.99 8.81 -8.98
N ARG A 122 -15.80 7.79 -9.15
CA ARG A 122 -15.72 6.85 -10.27
C ARG A 122 -17.06 6.83 -10.97
N THR A 123 -17.05 6.88 -12.29
CA THR A 123 -18.27 6.79 -13.08
C THR A 123 -18.00 6.10 -14.41
N THR A 124 -18.98 5.39 -14.94
CA THR A 124 -18.89 4.73 -16.24
C THR A 124 -19.57 5.61 -17.28
N VAL A 125 -18.90 5.84 -18.40
CA VAL A 125 -19.46 6.54 -19.56
C VAL A 125 -19.38 5.68 -20.80
N ARG A 126 -20.21 5.99 -21.79
CA ARG A 126 -20.09 5.36 -23.10
C ARG A 126 -18.80 5.80 -23.77
N ASP A 127 -18.12 4.86 -24.41
CA ASP A 127 -16.88 5.16 -25.15
C ASP A 127 -17.18 5.80 -26.50
N ILE A 128 -17.63 7.07 -26.43
CA ILE A 128 -17.89 7.90 -27.60
C ILE A 128 -17.27 9.29 -27.43
N PRO A 129 -16.80 9.92 -28.50
CA PRO A 129 -16.25 11.27 -28.45
C PRO A 129 -17.22 12.25 -27.78
N GLY A 130 -16.72 13.03 -26.80
CA GLY A 130 -17.50 14.02 -26.07
C GLY A 130 -18.06 13.55 -24.72
N SER A 131 -18.09 12.26 -24.40
CA SER A 131 -18.59 11.76 -23.10
C SER A 131 -17.83 12.38 -21.93
N LEU A 132 -16.51 12.33 -21.94
CA LEU A 132 -15.68 12.95 -20.92
C LEU A 132 -15.85 14.49 -20.87
N ALA A 133 -15.99 15.14 -22.04
CA ALA A 133 -16.22 16.58 -22.09
C ALA A 133 -17.53 16.98 -21.40
N ALA A 134 -18.60 16.19 -21.56
CA ALA A 134 -19.87 16.42 -20.89
C ALA A 134 -19.75 16.33 -19.36
N LEU A 135 -18.97 15.36 -18.84
CA LEU A 135 -18.66 15.26 -17.41
C LEU A 135 -17.87 16.48 -16.91
N CYS A 136 -16.84 16.90 -17.65
CA CYS A 136 -16.03 18.07 -17.29
C CYS A 136 -16.89 19.36 -17.26
N VAL A 137 -17.81 19.54 -18.18
CA VAL A 137 -18.76 20.67 -18.18
C VAL A 137 -19.69 20.61 -16.96
N ALA A 138 -20.18 19.43 -16.60
CA ALA A 138 -21.03 19.25 -15.42
C ALA A 138 -20.27 19.59 -14.12
N LEU A 139 -19.03 19.14 -13.98
CA LEU A 139 -18.16 19.46 -12.85
C LEU A 139 -17.87 20.98 -12.77
N ALA A 140 -17.53 21.60 -13.89
CA ALA A 140 -17.24 23.04 -13.97
C ALA A 140 -18.43 23.90 -13.55
N ARG A 141 -19.68 23.55 -13.91
CA ARG A 141 -20.90 24.25 -13.46
C ARG A 141 -21.06 24.27 -11.94
N HIS A 142 -20.56 23.25 -11.25
CA HIS A 142 -20.55 23.16 -9.80
C HIS A 142 -19.28 23.71 -9.17
N ARG A 143 -18.39 24.37 -9.93
CA ARG A 143 -17.08 24.88 -9.50
C ARG A 143 -16.20 23.80 -8.87
N VAL A 144 -16.21 22.63 -9.45
CA VAL A 144 -15.40 21.49 -9.02
C VAL A 144 -14.14 21.45 -9.87
N ASP A 145 -12.97 21.49 -9.21
CA ASP A 145 -11.67 21.32 -9.85
C ASP A 145 -11.35 19.82 -9.99
N ILE A 146 -10.83 19.42 -11.14
CA ILE A 146 -10.29 18.08 -11.38
C ILE A 146 -8.80 18.12 -11.07
N LEU A 147 -8.39 17.39 -10.02
CA LEU A 147 -6.98 17.28 -9.62
C LEU A 147 -6.26 16.17 -10.37
N THR A 148 -6.91 15.01 -10.49
CA THR A 148 -6.43 13.89 -11.31
C THR A 148 -7.58 13.22 -12.03
N LEU A 149 -7.26 12.62 -13.17
CA LEU A 149 -8.18 11.82 -13.97
C LEU A 149 -7.44 10.57 -14.46
N GLN A 150 -8.03 9.40 -14.26
CA GLN A 150 -7.60 8.15 -14.85
C GLN A 150 -8.76 7.51 -15.59
N THR A 151 -8.50 7.07 -16.80
CA THR A 151 -9.50 6.49 -17.68
C THR A 151 -9.19 5.02 -17.91
N HIS A 152 -10.16 4.14 -17.69
CA HIS A 152 -10.03 2.69 -17.81
C HIS A 152 -11.01 2.17 -18.87
N PRO A 153 -10.56 1.89 -20.10
CA PRO A 153 -11.41 1.31 -21.13
C PRO A 153 -11.90 -0.10 -20.72
N LEU A 154 -13.18 -0.35 -20.89
CA LEU A 154 -13.83 -1.65 -20.72
C LEU A 154 -14.58 -2.03 -21.99
N ALA A 155 -15.06 -3.28 -22.10
CA ALA A 155 -15.78 -3.75 -23.29
C ALA A 155 -17.11 -2.98 -23.53
N GLU A 156 -17.75 -2.51 -22.45
CA GLU A 156 -19.07 -1.86 -22.50
C GLU A 156 -19.02 -0.34 -22.31
N GLY A 157 -17.82 0.26 -22.23
CA GLY A 157 -17.65 1.68 -22.01
C GLY A 157 -16.32 2.00 -21.35
N THR A 158 -16.22 3.21 -20.81
CA THR A 158 -15.03 3.68 -20.13
C THR A 158 -15.36 4.02 -18.67
N VAL A 159 -14.56 3.52 -17.74
CA VAL A 159 -14.61 3.93 -16.34
C VAL A 159 -13.63 5.07 -16.12
N ASP A 160 -14.14 6.24 -15.73
CA ASP A 160 -13.37 7.42 -15.40
C ASP A 160 -13.27 7.58 -13.87
N GLU A 161 -12.05 7.64 -13.36
CA GLU A 161 -11.74 7.92 -11.95
C GLU A 161 -11.20 9.34 -11.80
N PHE A 162 -11.83 10.09 -10.92
CA PHE A 162 -11.47 11.47 -10.64
C PHE A 162 -11.06 11.65 -9.19
N LEU A 163 -10.01 12.43 -8.95
CA LEU A 163 -9.80 13.12 -7.69
C LEU A 163 -10.25 14.58 -7.88
N LEU A 164 -11.20 15.00 -7.10
CA LEU A 164 -11.89 16.28 -7.25
C LEU A 164 -11.67 17.16 -6.03
N ARG A 165 -11.58 18.46 -6.26
CA ARG A 165 -11.66 19.50 -5.21
C ARG A 165 -12.95 20.29 -5.43
N ALA A 166 -13.84 20.21 -4.44
CA ALA A 166 -15.16 20.82 -4.53
C ALA A 166 -15.41 21.80 -3.38
N PRO A 167 -16.30 22.80 -3.57
CA PRO A 167 -16.75 23.66 -2.49
C PRO A 167 -17.38 22.88 -1.33
N ALA A 168 -17.07 23.24 -0.09
CA ALA A 168 -17.57 22.55 1.10
C ALA A 168 -19.10 22.37 1.17
N PRO A 169 -19.95 23.29 0.68
CA PRO A 169 -21.40 23.10 0.69
C PRO A 169 -21.92 22.06 -0.32
N LEU A 170 -21.10 21.66 -1.31
CA LEU A 170 -21.52 20.71 -2.33
C LEU A 170 -21.61 19.30 -1.75
N GLN A 171 -22.79 18.70 -1.84
CA GLN A 171 -23.03 17.34 -1.33
C GLN A 171 -22.77 16.28 -2.42
N ALA A 172 -22.33 15.10 -2.02
CA ALA A 172 -22.10 13.95 -2.92
C ALA A 172 -23.32 13.65 -3.81
N GLN A 173 -24.53 13.74 -3.24
CA GLN A 173 -25.76 13.46 -3.99
C GLN A 173 -26.05 14.47 -5.10
N GLN A 174 -25.70 15.75 -4.90
CA GLN A 174 -25.84 16.79 -5.94
C GLN A 174 -24.86 16.54 -7.08
N LEU A 175 -23.63 16.17 -6.73
CA LEU A 175 -22.58 15.84 -7.68
C LEU A 175 -22.97 14.58 -8.49
N SER A 176 -23.45 13.53 -7.82
CA SER A 176 -23.90 12.29 -8.47
C SER A 176 -25.02 12.55 -9.47
N ARG A 177 -26.01 13.40 -9.13
CA ARG A 177 -27.10 13.78 -10.05
C ARG A 177 -26.59 14.54 -11.27
N ALA A 178 -25.64 15.46 -11.07
CA ALA A 178 -25.06 16.24 -12.16
C ALA A 178 -24.29 15.33 -13.13
N ILE A 179 -23.53 14.38 -12.62
CA ILE A 179 -22.78 13.39 -13.42
C ILE A 179 -23.75 12.47 -14.18
N SER A 180 -24.80 11.96 -13.52
CA SER A 180 -25.81 11.12 -14.19
C SER A 180 -26.53 11.88 -15.30
N ALA A 181 -26.86 13.16 -15.10
CA ALA A 181 -27.47 14.01 -16.13
C ALA A 181 -26.50 14.29 -17.31
N ALA A 182 -25.18 14.20 -17.09
CA ALA A 182 -24.15 14.34 -18.10
C ALA A 182 -23.81 13.01 -18.82
N GLY A 183 -24.54 11.92 -18.53
CA GLY A 183 -24.36 10.61 -19.18
C GLY A 183 -23.47 9.64 -18.41
N GLY A 184 -23.06 9.97 -17.19
CA GLY A 184 -22.38 9.04 -16.28
C GLY A 184 -23.37 8.03 -15.69
N SER A 185 -22.93 6.79 -15.57
CA SER A 185 -23.65 5.67 -14.94
C SER A 185 -22.80 5.03 -13.87
N SER A 186 -23.42 4.27 -12.96
CA SER A 186 -22.71 3.59 -11.85
C SER A 186 -21.77 4.51 -11.09
N THR A 187 -22.24 5.74 -10.81
CA THR A 187 -21.41 6.77 -10.18
C THR A 187 -21.25 6.49 -8.69
N TRP A 188 -20.00 6.33 -8.28
CA TRP A 188 -19.58 6.19 -6.89
C TRP A 188 -18.77 7.40 -6.46
N ILE A 189 -19.04 7.93 -5.26
CA ILE A 189 -18.40 9.13 -4.72
C ILE A 189 -18.10 8.91 -3.25
N GLU A 190 -16.84 9.17 -2.86
CA GLU A 190 -16.34 9.05 -1.50
C GLU A 190 -15.50 10.26 -1.11
N ARG A 191 -15.43 10.57 0.17
CA ARG A 191 -14.49 11.57 0.70
C ARG A 191 -13.08 11.11 0.49
N ALA A 192 -12.24 12.00 -0.03
CA ALA A 192 -10.81 11.81 -0.18
C ALA A 192 -10.04 12.58 0.90
N ASP A 193 -8.81 12.17 1.16
CA ASP A 193 -7.92 12.80 2.11
C ASP A 193 -6.63 13.33 1.44
N ALA A 194 -5.69 13.84 2.25
CA ALA A 194 -4.43 14.35 1.74
C ALA A 194 -3.52 13.28 1.13
N HIS A 195 -3.68 12.01 1.52
CA HIS A 195 -2.91 10.90 0.95
C HIS A 195 -3.33 10.60 -0.49
N ASP A 196 -4.58 10.89 -0.85
CA ASP A 196 -5.07 10.73 -2.22
C ASP A 196 -4.48 11.76 -3.19
N LEU A 197 -3.86 12.83 -2.68
CA LEU A 197 -3.13 13.81 -3.51
C LEU A 197 -1.81 13.27 -4.07
N VAL A 198 -1.28 12.20 -3.47
CA VAL A 198 -0.08 11.53 -4.01
C VAL A 198 -0.46 10.79 -5.29
N ASP A 199 0.30 11.01 -6.35
CA ASP A 199 0.05 10.35 -7.63
C ASP A 199 0.13 8.82 -7.52
N ALA A 200 -0.68 8.12 -8.32
CA ALA A 200 -0.79 6.66 -8.27
C ALA A 200 0.57 5.93 -8.44
N PRO A 201 1.47 6.30 -9.36
CA PRO A 201 2.79 5.69 -9.47
C PRO A 201 3.63 5.80 -8.20
N THR A 202 3.71 7.00 -7.59
CA THR A 202 4.47 7.22 -6.35
C THR A 202 3.91 6.39 -5.20
N ARG A 203 2.58 6.33 -5.06
CA ARG A 203 1.93 5.49 -4.05
C ARG A 203 2.23 4.01 -4.26
N ILE A 204 2.15 3.51 -5.50
CA ILE A 204 2.45 2.11 -5.82
C ILE A 204 3.91 1.77 -5.51
N LEU A 205 4.86 2.65 -5.85
CA LEU A 205 6.28 2.46 -5.53
C LEU A 205 6.51 2.43 -4.01
N GLY A 206 5.80 3.27 -3.24
CA GLY A 206 5.84 3.22 -1.78
C GLY A 206 5.34 1.88 -1.22
N LEU A 207 4.22 1.36 -1.73
CA LEU A 207 3.68 0.04 -1.36
C LEU A 207 4.63 -1.09 -1.74
N ALA A 208 5.22 -1.04 -2.94
CA ALA A 208 6.22 -2.00 -3.40
C ALA A 208 7.46 -1.99 -2.50
N THR A 209 7.93 -0.81 -2.08
CA THR A 209 9.07 -0.67 -1.17
C THR A 209 8.77 -1.31 0.20
N ARG A 210 7.59 -1.04 0.78
CA ARG A 210 7.18 -1.67 2.05
C ARG A 210 7.10 -3.18 1.92
N THR A 211 6.44 -3.67 0.87
CA THR A 211 6.36 -5.11 0.56
C THR A 211 7.76 -5.70 0.36
N ALA A 212 8.70 -4.99 -0.23
CA ALA A 212 10.07 -5.47 -0.42
C ALA A 212 10.86 -5.58 0.89
N LEU A 213 10.49 -4.84 1.94
CA LEU A 213 11.17 -4.87 3.24
C LEU A 213 10.60 -5.93 4.19
N ASP A 214 9.30 -6.20 4.11
CA ASP A 214 8.60 -7.16 4.98
C ASP A 214 7.53 -7.91 4.18
N ALA A 215 7.61 -9.24 4.14
CA ALA A 215 6.62 -10.07 3.45
C ALA A 215 5.22 -9.98 4.09
N ALA A 216 5.12 -9.60 5.37
CA ALA A 216 3.83 -9.40 6.05
C ALA A 216 3.12 -8.11 5.61
N GLU A 217 3.80 -7.23 4.86
CA GLU A 217 3.20 -6.01 4.32
C GLU A 217 2.32 -6.27 3.08
N LEU A 218 2.43 -7.41 2.40
CA LEU A 218 1.68 -7.63 1.16
C LEU A 218 0.16 -7.51 1.32
N PRO A 219 -0.51 -8.15 2.30
CA PRO A 219 -1.95 -7.97 2.49
C PRO A 219 -2.35 -6.51 2.78
N LEU A 220 -1.54 -5.81 3.57
CA LEU A 220 -1.76 -4.39 3.90
C LEU A 220 -1.55 -3.49 2.67
N ALA A 221 -0.52 -3.76 1.87
CA ALA A 221 -0.25 -3.06 0.63
C ALA A 221 -1.38 -3.24 -0.39
N LEU A 222 -1.93 -4.46 -0.51
CA LEU A 222 -3.09 -4.73 -1.35
C LEU A 222 -4.32 -3.95 -0.85
N ARG A 223 -4.58 -3.91 0.45
CA ARG A 223 -5.68 -3.12 1.04
C ARG A 223 -5.52 -1.63 0.73
N GLN A 224 -4.33 -1.07 0.91
CA GLN A 224 -4.05 0.34 0.60
C GLN A 224 -4.13 0.64 -0.91
N LEU A 225 -3.76 -0.32 -1.75
CA LEU A 225 -3.86 -0.18 -3.21
C LEU A 225 -5.31 -0.15 -3.69
N LEU A 226 -6.15 -1.04 -3.14
CA LEU A 226 -7.50 -1.33 -3.65
C LEU A 226 -8.60 -0.59 -2.87
N GLY A 227 -8.25 0.08 -1.76
CA GLY A 227 -9.19 0.78 -0.89
C GLY A 227 -9.92 -0.18 0.06
N ARG A 228 -11.13 0.19 0.49
CA ARG A 228 -11.94 -0.60 1.42
C ARG A 228 -12.34 -1.92 0.77
N CYS A 229 -11.68 -3.00 1.14
CA CYS A 229 -11.91 -4.35 0.64
C CYS A 229 -11.54 -5.37 1.71
N THR A 230 -12.13 -6.56 1.62
CA THR A 230 -11.81 -7.69 2.47
C THR A 230 -10.77 -8.57 1.79
N ILE A 231 -9.71 -8.92 2.51
CA ILE A 231 -8.61 -9.73 1.97
C ILE A 231 -8.48 -10.98 2.81
N HIS A 232 -8.58 -12.14 2.16
CA HIS A 232 -8.38 -13.44 2.77
C HIS A 232 -7.21 -14.18 2.12
N SER A 233 -6.25 -14.61 2.92
CA SER A 233 -5.20 -15.51 2.49
C SER A 233 -5.61 -16.95 2.78
N LEU A 234 -5.75 -17.75 1.74
CA LEU A 234 -6.16 -19.15 1.82
C LEU A 234 -4.92 -20.04 1.65
N PRO A 235 -4.54 -20.85 2.62
CA PRO A 235 -3.41 -21.77 2.51
C PRO A 235 -3.69 -22.84 1.45
N ALA A 236 -2.62 -23.38 0.85
CA ALA A 236 -2.72 -24.47 -0.14
C ALA A 236 -3.41 -25.72 0.43
N VAL A 237 -3.20 -25.97 1.73
CA VAL A 237 -3.82 -27.07 2.48
C VAL A 237 -4.51 -26.46 3.69
N SER A 238 -5.81 -26.69 3.82
CA SER A 238 -6.58 -26.24 4.99
C SER A 238 -6.05 -26.88 6.28
N LEU A 239 -6.19 -26.18 7.41
CA LEU A 239 -5.93 -26.70 8.75
C LEU A 239 -6.69 -28.03 9.04
N THR A 240 -7.81 -28.29 8.35
CA THR A 240 -8.59 -29.52 8.44
C THR A 240 -8.10 -30.65 7.52
N GLY A 241 -7.00 -30.45 6.78
CA GLY A 241 -6.46 -31.44 5.83
C GLY A 241 -7.25 -31.59 4.53
N ARG A 242 -8.32 -30.81 4.34
CA ARG A 242 -9.07 -30.75 3.06
C ARG A 242 -8.44 -29.69 2.18
N THR A 243 -8.22 -29.99 0.90
CA THR A 243 -7.90 -28.98 -0.11
C THR A 243 -9.11 -28.07 -0.25
N THR A 244 -9.14 -26.97 0.50
CA THR A 244 -10.19 -25.95 0.41
C THR A 244 -9.78 -24.90 -0.60
N GLY A 245 -10.45 -24.91 -1.75
CA GLY A 245 -10.28 -23.91 -2.77
C GLY A 245 -9.10 -24.20 -3.69
N GLY A 246 -9.39 -24.44 -4.96
CA GLY A 246 -8.38 -24.67 -5.98
C GLY A 246 -7.31 -23.59 -5.96
N THR A 247 -6.08 -23.98 -6.15
CA THR A 247 -4.95 -23.08 -6.40
C THR A 247 -5.38 -22.05 -7.46
N ALA A 248 -5.28 -20.76 -7.16
CA ALA A 248 -5.57 -19.75 -8.18
C ALA A 248 -4.64 -19.95 -9.39
N PRO A 249 -5.12 -19.75 -10.63
CA PRO A 249 -4.26 -19.76 -11.80
C PRO A 249 -3.09 -18.80 -11.63
N VAL A 250 -1.99 -19.03 -12.33
CA VAL A 250 -0.81 -18.13 -12.27
C VAL A 250 -1.16 -16.72 -12.68
N GLU A 251 -2.06 -16.58 -13.65
CA GLU A 251 -2.55 -15.30 -14.16
C GLU A 251 -3.52 -14.61 -13.18
N GLY A 252 -4.01 -15.34 -12.17
CA GLY A 252 -5.10 -14.89 -11.31
C GLY A 252 -6.46 -14.94 -12.02
N VAL A 253 -7.50 -14.56 -11.30
CA VAL A 253 -8.87 -14.45 -11.81
C VAL A 253 -9.44 -13.11 -11.37
N LEU A 254 -10.00 -12.36 -12.31
CA LEU A 254 -10.74 -11.14 -12.06
C LEU A 254 -12.23 -11.41 -12.29
N GLU A 255 -13.03 -11.18 -11.26
CA GLU A 255 -14.49 -11.15 -11.29
C GLU A 255 -14.94 -9.70 -11.06
N GLU A 256 -16.23 -9.43 -11.20
CA GLU A 256 -16.74 -8.06 -11.07
C GLU A 256 -16.41 -7.44 -9.71
N THR A 257 -16.71 -8.12 -8.62
CA THR A 257 -16.52 -7.64 -7.24
C THR A 257 -15.48 -8.43 -6.44
N ALA A 258 -14.81 -9.39 -7.08
CA ALA A 258 -13.79 -10.21 -6.46
C ALA A 258 -12.57 -10.41 -7.38
N MET A 259 -11.41 -10.64 -6.79
CA MET A 259 -10.24 -11.12 -7.51
C MET A 259 -9.55 -12.20 -6.69
N ARG A 260 -8.95 -13.17 -7.40
CA ARG A 260 -8.18 -14.26 -6.80
C ARG A 260 -6.78 -14.26 -7.40
N LEU A 261 -5.79 -14.14 -6.54
CA LEU A 261 -4.38 -14.09 -6.91
C LEU A 261 -3.68 -15.31 -6.33
N ARG A 262 -2.67 -15.81 -7.01
CA ARG A 262 -1.86 -16.93 -6.50
C ARG A 262 -0.94 -16.42 -5.39
N ASP A 263 -1.02 -17.03 -4.19
CA ASP A 263 -0.11 -16.70 -3.10
C ASP A 263 1.28 -17.28 -3.36
N PRO A 264 2.36 -16.49 -3.26
CA PRO A 264 3.73 -16.97 -3.41
C PRO A 264 4.13 -18.06 -2.41
N SER A 265 3.55 -18.04 -1.20
CA SER A 265 3.79 -19.05 -0.16
C SER A 265 2.98 -20.34 -0.35
N GLY A 266 2.19 -20.40 -1.43
CA GLY A 266 1.24 -21.47 -1.72
C GLY A 266 -0.19 -21.11 -1.31
N GLY A 267 -1.18 -21.51 -2.13
CA GLY A 267 -2.57 -21.16 -1.90
C GLY A 267 -3.06 -19.99 -2.75
N ALA A 268 -3.97 -19.18 -2.20
CA ALA A 268 -4.57 -18.06 -2.90
C ALA A 268 -4.81 -16.86 -1.98
N ILE A 269 -4.72 -15.66 -2.54
CA ILE A 269 -5.19 -14.42 -1.92
C ILE A 269 -6.49 -14.05 -2.63
N THR A 270 -7.58 -13.99 -1.88
CA THR A 270 -8.88 -13.52 -2.37
C THR A 270 -9.14 -12.11 -1.86
N VAL A 271 -9.55 -11.23 -2.74
CA VAL A 271 -9.92 -9.85 -2.42
C VAL A 271 -11.35 -9.62 -2.87
N GLU A 272 -12.19 -9.11 -1.97
CA GLU A 272 -13.62 -8.87 -2.21
C GLU A 272 -13.98 -7.41 -1.91
N ARG A 273 -14.75 -6.79 -2.81
CA ARG A 273 -15.25 -5.41 -2.70
C ARG A 273 -16.64 -5.31 -3.30
N PRO A 274 -17.69 -5.65 -2.52
CA PRO A 274 -19.05 -5.81 -3.06
C PRO A 274 -19.71 -4.51 -3.53
N TYR A 275 -19.23 -3.35 -3.07
CA TYR A 275 -19.84 -2.05 -3.38
C TYR A 275 -19.28 -1.35 -4.62
N LEU A 276 -18.15 -1.82 -5.18
CA LEU A 276 -17.49 -1.18 -6.30
C LEU A 276 -16.73 -2.21 -7.14
N PRO A 277 -17.08 -2.45 -8.41
CA PRO A 277 -16.41 -3.38 -9.29
C PRO A 277 -14.90 -3.07 -9.43
N PHE A 278 -14.09 -4.12 -9.57
CA PHE A 278 -12.66 -3.97 -9.84
C PHE A 278 -12.40 -3.65 -11.31
N THR A 279 -11.42 -2.80 -11.56
CA THR A 279 -10.94 -2.55 -12.93
C THR A 279 -9.80 -3.50 -13.29
N PRO A 280 -9.60 -3.79 -14.60
CA PRO A 280 -8.44 -4.55 -15.07
C PRO A 280 -7.10 -3.94 -14.62
N THR A 281 -7.03 -2.62 -14.49
CA THR A 281 -5.82 -1.92 -14.03
C THR A 281 -5.55 -2.16 -12.54
N GLU A 282 -6.58 -2.15 -11.69
CA GLU A 282 -6.46 -2.50 -10.26
C GLU A 282 -5.97 -3.94 -10.11
N PHE A 283 -6.54 -4.87 -10.88
CA PHE A 283 -6.12 -6.26 -10.90
C PHE A 283 -4.66 -6.43 -11.34
N ALA A 284 -4.25 -5.76 -12.42
CA ALA A 284 -2.87 -5.82 -12.92
C ALA A 284 -1.87 -5.29 -11.88
N ARG A 285 -2.20 -4.20 -11.17
CA ARG A 285 -1.37 -3.62 -10.10
C ARG A 285 -1.26 -4.57 -8.90
N ALA A 286 -2.39 -5.13 -8.46
CA ALA A 286 -2.42 -6.10 -7.36
C ALA A 286 -1.59 -7.33 -7.69
N ARG A 287 -1.74 -7.89 -8.91
CA ARG A 287 -0.94 -9.01 -9.40
C ARG A 287 0.55 -8.69 -9.44
N ALA A 288 0.93 -7.49 -9.88
CA ALA A 288 2.33 -7.07 -9.92
C ALA A 288 2.96 -7.00 -8.52
N LEU A 289 2.22 -6.55 -7.49
CA LEU A 289 2.70 -6.57 -6.10
C LEU A 289 2.90 -8.01 -5.58
N VAL A 290 1.96 -8.91 -5.88
CA VAL A 290 2.08 -10.33 -5.50
C VAL A 290 3.25 -11.00 -6.21
N GLU A 291 3.46 -10.69 -7.49
CA GLU A 291 4.61 -11.20 -8.26
C GLU A 291 5.94 -10.67 -7.73
N LEU A 292 6.01 -9.40 -7.34
CA LEU A 292 7.18 -8.82 -6.70
C LEU A 292 7.52 -9.56 -5.40
N ASP A 293 6.53 -9.78 -4.55
CA ASP A 293 6.68 -10.53 -3.29
C ASP A 293 7.17 -11.95 -3.55
N ALA A 294 6.61 -12.64 -4.54
CA ALA A 294 7.02 -13.99 -4.95
C ALA A 294 8.51 -14.05 -5.35
N ARG A 295 8.98 -13.07 -6.11
CA ARG A 295 10.36 -13.00 -6.59
C ARG A 295 11.36 -12.69 -5.49
N LEU A 296 10.95 -11.91 -4.49
CA LEU A 296 11.81 -11.52 -3.37
C LEU A 296 11.91 -12.61 -2.30
N GLY A 297 10.96 -13.54 -2.25
CA GLY A 297 10.90 -14.63 -1.28
C GLY A 297 10.62 -14.16 0.16
N PRO A 298 10.73 -15.06 1.14
CA PRO A 298 10.52 -14.72 2.55
C PRO A 298 11.53 -13.67 3.03
N ARG A 299 11.05 -12.63 3.69
CA ARG A 299 11.87 -11.59 4.30
C ARG A 299 11.14 -10.96 5.47
N MET A 300 11.92 -10.57 6.46
CA MET A 300 11.42 -10.02 7.71
C MET A 300 12.45 -9.01 8.25
N PRO A 301 12.01 -7.84 8.71
CA PRO A 301 12.89 -6.89 9.37
C PRO A 301 13.53 -7.53 10.61
N ARG A 302 14.85 -7.42 10.73
CA ARG A 302 15.55 -7.82 11.95
C ARG A 302 15.41 -6.69 12.97
N SER A 303 14.57 -6.90 13.96
CA SER A 303 14.38 -6.00 15.09
C SER A 303 14.45 -6.83 16.36
N GLU A 304 15.50 -6.63 17.13
CA GLU A 304 15.70 -7.27 18.42
C GLU A 304 15.78 -6.21 19.50
N GLN A 305 15.04 -6.40 20.58
CA GLN A 305 15.08 -5.49 21.73
C GLN A 305 15.24 -6.29 23.01
N VAL A 306 16.28 -5.95 23.76
CA VAL A 306 16.55 -6.52 25.06
C VAL A 306 15.79 -5.73 26.12
N LEU A 307 15.10 -6.43 26.98
CA LEU A 307 14.35 -5.88 28.10
C LEU A 307 14.78 -6.58 29.40
N THR A 308 14.82 -5.82 30.48
CA THR A 308 15.00 -6.37 31.81
C THR A 308 13.65 -6.45 32.52
N LEU A 309 13.24 -7.64 32.89
CA LEU A 309 12.01 -7.86 33.67
C LEU A 309 12.17 -7.31 35.10
N PRO A 310 11.06 -7.03 35.82
CA PRO A 310 11.11 -6.53 37.19
C PRO A 310 11.93 -7.43 38.15
N GLU A 311 12.02 -8.71 37.87
CA GLU A 311 12.81 -9.69 38.64
C GLU A 311 14.30 -9.72 38.27
N GLY A 312 14.75 -8.86 37.33
CA GLY A 312 16.15 -8.78 36.89
C GLY A 312 16.53 -9.74 35.75
N ASN A 313 15.60 -10.56 35.26
CA ASN A 313 15.87 -11.43 34.11
C ASN A 313 15.88 -10.62 32.81
N GLU A 314 16.88 -10.82 31.98
CA GLU A 314 16.93 -10.27 30.63
C GLU A 314 16.18 -11.16 29.64
N ILE A 315 15.36 -10.54 28.83
CA ILE A 315 14.64 -11.18 27.72
C ILE A 315 14.88 -10.40 26.43
N THR A 316 14.85 -11.09 25.32
CA THR A 316 14.91 -10.47 23.98
C THR A 316 13.55 -10.65 23.30
N VAL A 317 12.98 -9.54 22.83
CA VAL A 317 11.78 -9.56 21.99
C VAL A 317 12.18 -9.31 20.54
N ARG A 318 11.78 -10.20 19.64
CA ARG A 318 12.07 -10.12 18.21
C ARG A 318 10.91 -10.59 17.36
N ARG A 319 10.96 -10.30 16.06
CA ARG A 319 10.06 -10.93 15.09
C ARG A 319 10.38 -12.43 14.99
N ALA A 320 9.34 -13.20 14.77
CA ALA A 320 9.42 -14.64 14.52
C ALA A 320 8.82 -15.00 13.16
N ASP A 321 9.35 -16.02 12.53
CA ASP A 321 8.88 -16.58 11.27
C ASP A 321 8.90 -18.12 11.29
N ARG A 322 8.71 -18.74 10.13
CA ARG A 322 8.69 -20.19 9.98
C ARG A 322 10.00 -20.89 10.38
N ASN A 323 11.12 -20.19 10.43
CA ASN A 323 12.39 -20.75 10.90
C ASN A 323 12.36 -21.04 12.41
N ASP A 324 11.45 -20.39 13.14
CA ASP A 324 11.25 -20.57 14.58
C ASP A 324 10.31 -21.75 14.91
N LEU A 325 9.84 -22.51 13.92
CA LEU A 325 8.82 -23.55 14.09
C LEU A 325 9.22 -24.61 15.12
N GLU A 326 10.45 -25.10 15.06
CA GLU A 326 10.95 -26.13 15.99
C GLU A 326 11.03 -25.61 17.43
N GLU A 327 11.50 -24.37 17.62
CA GLU A 327 11.56 -23.73 18.94
C GLU A 327 10.16 -23.43 19.49
N ALA A 328 9.23 -23.05 18.61
CA ALA A 328 7.83 -22.83 18.97
C ALA A 328 7.14 -24.13 19.40
N ARG A 329 7.41 -25.26 18.72
CA ARG A 329 6.93 -26.57 19.12
C ARG A 329 7.47 -26.94 20.50
N ALA A 330 8.79 -26.83 20.69
CA ALA A 330 9.42 -27.13 21.97
C ALA A 330 8.84 -26.27 23.11
N MET A 331 8.48 -25.02 22.84
CA MET A 331 7.78 -24.16 23.79
C MET A 331 6.36 -24.68 24.09
N HIS A 332 5.58 -25.08 23.06
CA HIS A 332 4.25 -25.68 23.24
C HIS A 332 4.28 -26.92 24.09
N ASP A 333 5.26 -27.81 23.91
CA ASP A 333 5.43 -29.05 24.70
C ASP A 333 5.71 -28.75 26.16
N ARG A 334 6.23 -27.57 26.51
CA ARG A 334 6.46 -27.13 27.88
C ARG A 334 5.27 -26.41 28.52
N CYS A 335 4.30 -25.98 27.71
CA CYS A 335 3.09 -25.37 28.21
C CYS A 335 2.13 -26.43 28.82
N SER A 336 1.47 -26.07 29.91
CA SER A 336 0.40 -26.89 30.44
C SER A 336 -0.79 -26.97 29.49
N GLU A 337 -1.51 -28.10 29.59
CA GLU A 337 -2.74 -28.28 28.81
C GLU A 337 -3.76 -27.15 29.08
N GLN A 338 -3.79 -26.62 30.29
CA GLN A 338 -4.64 -25.47 30.63
C GLN A 338 -4.23 -24.19 29.89
N THR A 339 -2.95 -23.90 29.82
CA THR A 339 -2.41 -22.75 29.07
C THR A 339 -2.72 -22.85 27.59
N LEU A 340 -2.55 -24.04 27.00
CA LEU A 340 -2.88 -24.28 25.60
C LEU A 340 -4.40 -24.18 25.34
N ARG A 341 -5.26 -24.70 26.23
CA ARG A 341 -6.72 -24.56 26.10
C ARG A 341 -7.18 -23.09 26.16
N LEU A 342 -6.58 -22.29 27.02
CA LEU A 342 -6.88 -20.86 27.13
C LEU A 342 -6.51 -20.11 25.83
N ARG A 343 -5.47 -20.57 25.12
CA ARG A 343 -5.02 -19.97 23.87
C ARG A 343 -5.84 -20.43 22.67
N TYR A 344 -6.14 -21.73 22.57
CA TYR A 344 -6.72 -22.34 21.36
C TYR A 344 -8.19 -22.70 21.51
N HIS A 345 -8.81 -22.45 22.66
CA HIS A 345 -10.22 -22.74 22.96
C HIS A 345 -10.66 -24.21 22.79
N GLY A 346 -9.69 -25.13 22.64
CA GLY A 346 -9.93 -26.54 22.46
C GLY A 346 -8.67 -27.38 22.50
N PRO A 347 -8.78 -28.71 22.34
CA PRO A 347 -7.63 -29.61 22.32
C PRO A 347 -6.81 -29.38 21.04
N VAL A 348 -5.54 -29.06 21.18
CA VAL A 348 -4.62 -28.90 20.07
C VAL A 348 -4.12 -30.25 19.60
N ARG A 349 -4.74 -30.83 18.58
CA ARG A 349 -4.34 -32.12 18.01
C ARG A 349 -3.26 -32.03 16.92
N ASP A 350 -3.12 -30.84 16.30
CA ASP A 350 -2.25 -30.56 15.16
C ASP A 350 -1.47 -29.26 15.40
N ALA A 351 -0.71 -29.17 16.51
CA ALA A 351 0.07 -27.99 16.89
C ALA A 351 0.95 -27.48 15.73
N ASP A 352 1.55 -28.39 14.98
CA ASP A 352 2.43 -28.09 13.86
C ASP A 352 1.78 -27.24 12.77
N ARG A 353 0.54 -27.57 12.41
CA ARG A 353 -0.19 -26.82 11.38
C ARG A 353 -0.60 -25.44 11.88
N TYR A 354 -1.01 -25.32 13.14
CA TYR A 354 -1.33 -24.04 13.75
C TYR A 354 -0.11 -23.15 13.81
N LEU A 355 1.03 -23.67 14.24
CA LEU A 355 2.27 -22.93 14.36
C LEU A 355 2.81 -22.48 12.99
N ASP A 356 2.79 -23.35 11.99
CA ASP A 356 3.20 -22.99 10.63
C ASP A 356 2.33 -21.84 10.06
N HIS A 357 1.01 -21.89 10.33
CA HIS A 357 0.09 -20.80 9.98
C HIS A 357 0.42 -19.52 10.75
N LEU A 358 0.54 -19.57 12.08
CA LEU A 358 0.78 -18.42 12.93
C LEU A 358 2.15 -17.75 12.69
N LEU A 359 3.16 -18.53 12.29
CA LEU A 359 4.50 -18.03 11.97
C LEU A 359 4.64 -17.56 10.52
N SER A 360 3.64 -17.83 9.69
CA SER A 360 3.66 -17.37 8.30
C SER A 360 3.40 -15.86 8.22
N PRO A 361 4.29 -15.08 7.57
CA PRO A 361 4.11 -13.63 7.44
C PRO A 361 2.86 -13.25 6.61
N ARG A 362 2.27 -14.22 5.93
CA ARG A 362 1.07 -14.00 5.13
C ARG A 362 -0.18 -13.78 5.98
N PHE A 363 -0.22 -14.38 7.16
CA PHE A 363 -1.38 -14.30 8.05
C PHE A 363 -1.22 -13.26 9.16
N GLY A 364 -0.03 -12.68 9.29
CA GLY A 364 0.18 -11.67 10.32
C GLY A 364 1.64 -11.42 10.66
N ARG A 365 1.83 -10.86 11.85
CA ARG A 365 3.13 -10.62 12.46
C ARG A 365 3.22 -11.34 13.78
N THR A 366 4.27 -12.13 13.96
CA THR A 366 4.54 -12.83 15.22
C THR A 366 5.75 -12.23 15.91
N LEU A 367 5.63 -12.01 17.21
CA LEU A 367 6.72 -11.65 18.11
C LEU A 367 7.08 -12.86 18.98
N ALA A 368 8.35 -13.12 19.11
CA ALA A 368 8.93 -14.12 19.99
C ALA A 368 9.66 -13.47 21.15
N VAL A 369 9.54 -14.06 22.33
CA VAL A 369 10.33 -13.70 23.51
C VAL A 369 11.30 -14.83 23.82
N GLN A 370 12.58 -14.49 23.87
CA GLN A 370 13.65 -15.41 24.19
C GLN A 370 14.37 -14.99 25.47
N THR A 371 14.82 -15.96 26.24
CA THR A 371 15.75 -15.75 27.35
C THR A 371 17.16 -15.44 26.83
N ALA A 372 18.05 -15.01 27.70
CA ALA A 372 19.47 -14.82 27.38
C ALA A 372 20.16 -16.10 26.84
N SER A 373 19.62 -17.29 27.14
CA SER A 373 20.11 -18.57 26.57
C SER A 373 19.51 -18.89 25.19
N GLY A 374 18.67 -18.03 24.63
CA GLY A 374 18.01 -18.25 23.34
C GLY A 374 16.73 -19.10 23.42
N ARG A 375 16.33 -19.58 24.61
CA ARG A 375 15.11 -20.38 24.78
C ARG A 375 13.86 -19.51 24.54
N LEU A 376 12.98 -19.94 23.66
CA LEU A 376 11.69 -19.32 23.41
C LEU A 376 10.74 -19.57 24.60
N VAL A 377 10.15 -18.51 25.15
CA VAL A 377 9.28 -18.57 26.34
C VAL A 377 7.92 -17.89 26.15
N ALA A 378 7.75 -17.10 25.10
CA ALA A 378 6.45 -16.54 24.76
C ALA A 378 6.34 -16.22 23.27
N LEU A 379 5.11 -16.28 22.76
CA LEU A 379 4.72 -15.86 21.41
C LEU A 379 3.54 -14.89 21.51
N GLY A 380 3.60 -13.83 20.71
CA GLY A 380 2.50 -12.90 20.50
C GLY A 380 2.20 -12.77 19.02
N HIS A 381 0.94 -12.88 18.66
CA HIS A 381 0.49 -12.88 17.27
C HIS A 381 -0.41 -11.67 17.00
N LEU A 382 -0.19 -10.97 15.91
CA LEU A 382 -1.05 -9.98 15.30
C LEU A 382 -1.50 -10.56 13.96
N LEU A 383 -2.74 -11.03 13.87
CA LEU A 383 -3.25 -11.79 12.74
C LEU A 383 -4.22 -10.96 11.91
N TRP A 384 -4.10 -11.07 10.59
CA TRP A 384 -4.99 -10.42 9.65
C TRP A 384 -6.23 -11.30 9.44
N ASP A 385 -7.39 -10.81 9.85
CA ASP A 385 -8.68 -11.50 9.69
C ASP A 385 -9.63 -10.62 8.86
N GLY A 386 -9.56 -10.76 7.55
CA GLY A 386 -10.35 -9.94 6.62
C GLY A 386 -10.01 -8.46 6.73
N ASP A 387 -10.93 -7.68 7.26
CA ASP A 387 -10.79 -6.24 7.59
C ASP A 387 -10.51 -5.99 9.08
N GLU A 388 -10.56 -7.02 9.91
CA GLU A 388 -10.25 -6.99 11.33
C GLU A 388 -8.84 -7.50 11.64
N THR A 389 -8.41 -7.36 12.87
CA THR A 389 -7.06 -7.75 13.30
C THR A 389 -7.11 -8.40 14.67
N GLU A 390 -6.77 -9.69 14.76
CA GLU A 390 -6.73 -10.44 16.01
C GLU A 390 -5.38 -10.29 16.71
N VAL A 391 -5.40 -10.14 18.03
CA VAL A 391 -4.22 -10.27 18.89
C VAL A 391 -4.36 -11.51 19.77
N ALA A 392 -3.29 -12.31 19.81
CA ALA A 392 -3.27 -13.53 20.61
C ALA A 392 -1.91 -13.75 21.27
N LEU A 393 -1.91 -14.25 22.49
CA LEU A 393 -0.71 -14.42 23.30
C LEU A 393 -0.60 -15.86 23.81
N LEU A 394 0.62 -16.39 23.85
CA LEU A 394 0.98 -17.62 24.55
C LEU A 394 2.26 -17.35 25.35
N VAL A 395 2.21 -17.57 26.65
CA VAL A 395 3.34 -17.45 27.58
C VAL A 395 3.50 -18.75 28.32
N GLU A 396 4.70 -19.32 28.33
CA GLU A 396 5.04 -20.54 29.08
C GLU A 396 4.75 -20.37 30.56
N ASP A 397 4.19 -21.39 31.23
CA ASP A 397 3.62 -21.28 32.58
C ASP A 397 4.59 -20.66 33.61
N GLU A 398 5.87 -21.04 33.56
CA GLU A 398 6.89 -20.52 34.46
C GLU A 398 7.20 -19.02 34.25
N TRP A 399 6.85 -18.47 33.06
CA TRP A 399 7.11 -17.09 32.67
C TRP A 399 5.86 -16.19 32.72
N GLN A 400 4.71 -16.75 33.11
CA GLN A 400 3.48 -15.98 33.32
C GLN A 400 3.60 -15.04 34.53
N ARG A 401 2.77 -14.00 34.54
CA ARG A 401 2.67 -13.00 35.63
C ARG A 401 3.96 -12.19 35.89
N ARG A 402 4.90 -12.19 34.95
CA ARG A 402 6.15 -11.40 34.98
C ARG A 402 6.09 -10.16 34.08
N GLY A 403 4.91 -9.80 33.52
CA GLY A 403 4.72 -8.65 32.64
C GLY A 403 4.91 -8.93 31.16
N ILE A 404 5.41 -10.12 30.77
CA ILE A 404 5.70 -10.48 29.35
C ILE A 404 4.47 -10.33 28.46
N GLY A 405 3.31 -10.83 28.92
CA GLY A 405 2.07 -10.75 28.13
C GLY A 405 1.63 -9.31 27.84
N SER A 406 1.72 -8.42 28.84
CA SER A 406 1.37 -7.01 28.66
C SER A 406 2.35 -6.29 27.73
N GLU A 407 3.63 -6.59 27.83
CA GLU A 407 4.68 -6.05 26.95
C GLU A 407 4.47 -6.48 25.50
N LEU A 408 4.25 -7.80 25.27
CA LEU A 408 3.94 -8.30 23.93
C LEU A 408 2.69 -7.64 23.35
N LEU A 409 1.62 -7.55 24.14
CA LEU A 409 0.37 -6.95 23.68
C LEU A 409 0.56 -5.47 23.32
N GLY A 410 1.26 -4.70 24.13
CA GLY A 410 1.57 -3.31 23.82
C GLY A 410 2.33 -3.14 22.50
N ARG A 411 3.30 -4.02 22.24
CA ARG A 411 4.04 -4.03 20.96
C ARG A 411 3.18 -4.46 19.78
N LEU A 412 2.32 -5.46 19.95
CA LEU A 412 1.39 -5.88 18.90
C LEU A 412 0.41 -4.75 18.55
N VAL A 413 -0.08 -4.01 19.55
CA VAL A 413 -0.91 -2.83 19.33
C VAL A 413 -0.14 -1.73 18.59
N THR A 414 1.12 -1.49 18.95
CA THR A 414 1.98 -0.55 18.20
C THR A 414 2.11 -0.97 16.74
N LEU A 415 2.38 -2.25 16.49
CA LEU A 415 2.47 -2.79 15.12
C LEU A 415 1.14 -2.69 14.36
N ALA A 416 0.00 -2.80 15.04
CA ALA A 416 -1.32 -2.62 14.45
C ALA A 416 -1.57 -1.15 14.06
N ILE A 417 -1.20 -0.19 14.92
CA ILE A 417 -1.27 1.24 14.64
C ILE A 417 -0.38 1.60 13.44
N GLU A 418 0.87 1.12 13.41
CA GLU A 418 1.79 1.31 12.27
C GLU A 418 1.26 0.70 10.97
N ALA A 419 0.49 -0.39 11.07
CA ALA A 419 -0.19 -1.02 9.95
C ALA A 419 -1.45 -0.27 9.48
N GLY A 420 -1.90 0.76 10.24
CA GLY A 420 -3.10 1.52 9.93
C GLY A 420 -4.40 0.80 10.30
N CYS A 421 -4.36 -0.13 11.27
CA CYS A 421 -5.56 -0.79 11.78
C CYS A 421 -6.38 0.15 12.65
N GLU A 422 -7.70 0.13 12.53
CA GLU A 422 -8.63 0.94 13.33
C GLU A 422 -8.90 0.33 14.71
N SER A 423 -8.79 -1.00 14.80
CA SER A 423 -9.02 -1.76 16.04
C SER A 423 -8.21 -3.05 16.06
N VAL A 424 -8.07 -3.62 17.23
CA VAL A 424 -7.61 -4.99 17.44
C VAL A 424 -8.57 -5.72 18.36
N TYR A 425 -8.80 -7.00 18.13
CA TYR A 425 -9.63 -7.81 19.01
C TYR A 425 -8.90 -9.03 19.54
N ALA A 426 -9.31 -9.51 20.68
CA ALA A 426 -8.83 -10.75 21.28
C ALA A 426 -10.01 -11.67 21.57
N VAL A 427 -9.92 -12.90 21.09
CA VAL A 427 -10.86 -13.97 21.45
C VAL A 427 -10.32 -14.69 22.66
N THR A 428 -11.10 -14.80 23.73
CA THR A 428 -10.64 -15.44 24.96
C THR A 428 -11.81 -16.02 25.74
N GLN A 429 -11.51 -16.84 26.74
CA GLN A 429 -12.51 -17.30 27.70
C GLN A 429 -12.67 -16.25 28.82
N ALA A 430 -13.87 -16.06 29.34
CA ALA A 430 -14.13 -15.16 30.47
C ALA A 430 -13.29 -15.50 31.72
N SER A 431 -12.88 -16.75 31.85
CA SER A 431 -12.00 -17.26 32.92
C SER A 431 -10.51 -16.90 32.72
N ASN A 432 -10.12 -16.45 31.54
CA ASN A 432 -8.76 -16.00 31.25
C ASN A 432 -8.49 -14.60 31.79
N THR A 433 -8.34 -14.49 33.10
CA THR A 433 -8.12 -13.21 33.78
C THR A 433 -6.84 -12.52 33.32
N GLY A 434 -5.84 -13.28 32.86
CA GLY A 434 -4.57 -12.76 32.34
C GLY A 434 -4.77 -11.93 31.07
N MET A 435 -5.50 -12.46 30.08
CA MET A 435 -5.77 -11.75 28.82
C MET A 435 -6.69 -10.55 29.05
N VAL A 436 -7.73 -10.71 29.88
CA VAL A 436 -8.62 -9.59 30.26
C VAL A 436 -7.83 -8.46 30.94
N ALA A 437 -6.93 -8.77 31.86
CA ALA A 437 -6.09 -7.80 32.54
C ALA A 437 -5.11 -7.10 31.56
N ALA A 438 -4.49 -7.85 30.66
CA ALA A 438 -3.59 -7.30 29.64
C ALA A 438 -4.31 -6.32 28.70
N MET A 439 -5.50 -6.69 28.21
CA MET A 439 -6.31 -5.80 27.36
C MET A 439 -6.71 -4.51 28.09
N ARG A 440 -7.12 -4.61 29.37
CA ARG A 440 -7.44 -3.42 30.20
C ARG A 440 -6.23 -2.52 30.44
N ALA A 441 -5.04 -3.09 30.56
CA ALA A 441 -3.80 -2.34 30.78
C ALA A 441 -3.39 -1.47 29.59
N LEU A 442 -3.94 -1.71 28.37
CA LEU A 442 -3.71 -0.87 27.19
C LEU A 442 -4.23 0.56 27.37
N SER A 443 -5.17 0.80 28.30
CA SER A 443 -5.81 2.11 28.50
C SER A 443 -6.49 2.67 27.24
N LEU A 444 -6.95 1.80 26.37
CA LEU A 444 -7.72 2.10 25.17
C LEU A 444 -9.22 1.89 25.42
N PRO A 445 -10.12 2.51 24.64
CA PRO A 445 -11.53 2.18 24.66
C PRO A 445 -11.77 0.72 24.31
N LEU A 446 -12.41 -0.02 25.21
CA LEU A 446 -12.68 -1.45 25.05
C LEU A 446 -14.17 -1.70 24.88
N ASP A 447 -14.52 -2.56 23.94
CA ASP A 447 -15.83 -3.18 23.80
C ASP A 447 -15.75 -4.67 24.14
N TYR A 448 -16.83 -5.21 24.73
CA TYR A 448 -16.90 -6.59 25.20
C TYR A 448 -18.13 -7.26 24.62
N GLN A 449 -17.92 -8.35 23.91
CA GLN A 449 -19.01 -9.17 23.34
C GLN A 449 -18.85 -10.61 23.83
N ILE A 450 -19.98 -11.26 24.11
CA ILE A 450 -19.98 -12.67 24.52
C ILE A 450 -20.71 -13.45 23.42
N GLU A 451 -19.99 -14.35 22.78
CA GLU A 451 -20.50 -15.23 21.74
C GLU A 451 -20.24 -16.68 22.13
N GLU A 452 -21.30 -17.49 22.24
CA GLU A 452 -21.22 -18.94 22.54
C GLU A 452 -20.31 -19.30 23.73
N GLY A 453 -20.24 -18.44 24.77
CA GLY A 453 -19.40 -18.65 25.95
C GLY A 453 -17.96 -18.16 25.78
N THR A 454 -17.61 -17.61 24.67
CA THR A 454 -16.35 -16.97 24.35
C THR A 454 -16.46 -15.47 24.51
N LEU A 455 -15.47 -14.84 25.11
CA LEU A 455 -15.38 -13.39 25.29
C LEU A 455 -14.52 -12.78 24.19
N VAL A 456 -15.09 -11.91 23.39
CA VAL A 456 -14.38 -11.08 22.42
C VAL A 456 -14.17 -9.70 23.03
N ILE A 457 -12.91 -9.25 23.09
CA ILE A 457 -12.53 -7.94 23.60
C ILE A 457 -11.92 -7.13 22.47
N THR A 458 -12.61 -6.07 22.06
CA THR A 458 -12.13 -5.20 20.98
C THR A 458 -11.57 -3.90 21.55
N ALA A 459 -10.33 -3.55 21.20
CA ALA A 459 -9.70 -2.27 21.54
C ALA A 459 -9.67 -1.37 20.31
N ARG A 460 -10.19 -0.14 20.41
CA ARG A 460 -10.16 0.86 19.35
C ARG A 460 -8.84 1.63 19.38
N LEU A 461 -8.20 1.73 18.22
CA LEU A 461 -6.87 2.35 18.05
C LEU A 461 -6.94 3.81 17.57
N ASP A 462 -8.04 4.20 16.96
CA ASP A 462 -8.30 5.55 16.40
C ASP A 462 -8.71 6.59 17.45
N ALA A 463 -8.89 6.16 18.70
CA ALA A 463 -9.23 7.07 19.77
C ALA A 463 -8.04 8.02 20.05
N THR A 464 -8.11 9.23 19.53
CA THR A 464 -7.32 10.35 20.04
C THR A 464 -7.48 10.35 21.57
N PRO A 465 -6.39 10.32 22.38
CA PRO A 465 -6.52 10.30 23.81
C PRO A 465 -7.38 11.49 24.21
N VAL A 466 -8.53 11.23 24.81
CA VAL A 466 -9.39 12.25 25.41
C VAL A 466 -8.51 12.94 26.45
N ARG A 467 -7.98 14.10 26.07
CA ARG A 467 -7.26 14.98 27.00
C ARG A 467 -8.22 15.22 28.12
N SER A 468 -8.02 14.56 29.25
CA SER A 468 -8.77 14.83 30.48
C SER A 468 -8.67 16.32 30.75
N LEU A 469 -9.78 17.02 30.55
CA LEU A 469 -9.91 18.41 31.00
C LEU A 469 -9.56 18.44 32.48
N PRO A 470 -8.68 19.35 32.91
CA PRO A 470 -8.43 19.52 34.34
C PRO A 470 -9.76 19.81 35.05
N PRO A 471 -9.96 19.29 36.26
CA PRO A 471 -11.18 19.53 37.01
C PRO A 471 -11.42 21.04 37.11
N TYR A 472 -12.63 21.45 36.72
CA TYR A 472 -13.09 22.81 36.82
C TYR A 472 -13.04 23.23 38.31
N GLU A 473 -12.05 24.06 38.65
CA GLU A 473 -11.99 24.74 39.94
C GLU A 473 -13.19 25.68 40.04
N GLN A 474 -14.19 25.29 40.81
CA GLN A 474 -15.25 26.20 41.22
C GLN A 474 -14.62 27.34 42.02
N ALA A 475 -14.34 28.46 41.33
CA ALA A 475 -14.09 29.73 42.01
C ALA A 475 -15.39 30.14 42.73
N GLY A 476 -15.45 29.83 44.00
CA GLY A 476 -16.44 30.35 44.90
C GLY A 476 -16.17 31.82 45.16
N ARG A 477 -17.24 32.59 45.01
CA ARG A 477 -17.49 33.98 45.30
C ARG A 477 -16.96 35.02 44.38
#